data_885ea25d6f74d259769b1da16f76f239
#
_entry.id   885ea25d6f74d259769b1da16f76f239
#
_cell.length_a   1.000
_cell.length_b   1.000
_cell.length_c   1.000
_cell.angle_alpha   90.00
_cell.angle_beta   90.00
_cell.angle_gamma   90.00
#
_symmetry.space_group_name_H-M   'P 1'
#
loop_
_entity.id
_entity.type
_entity.pdbx_description
1 polymer ?
#
loop_
_entity_poly.entity_id
_entity_poly.type
_entity_poly.pdbx_seq_one_letter_code
_entity_poly.pdbx_strand_id
1 'polypeptide(L)'
;MQTQMFNHDQLVEMKGVTKNQLEVFSQYEAGKNMFLYGPAGTGKTFVLLYNAIKEVLDPTKPYNCVHIVRSLMPTRSLAFMPTDDQDKSSLYQVPYDNMLRFMFKLSAKEQFDMLYDELKKQGSISFLSTSFLRGITLDNSIVLVDECQNLNFHELDTIMTRVGQESKIMFSGDFDQTDLREDTEKEGLGQFIKIINEMDEFFSCEFDIGDIVRSGLVRSYIIQKYNTGL
;
A
#
# COMPACT_ATOMS: atom_id res chain seq x y z
N MET A 1 -7.05 29.44 4.71
CA MET A 1 -7.85 28.18 4.72
C MET A 1 -8.10 27.82 3.28
N GLN A 2 -7.38 26.86 2.71
CA GLN A 2 -7.73 26.29 1.42
C GLN A 2 -8.99 25.44 1.67
N THR A 3 -10.06 25.75 0.97
CA THR A 3 -11.29 24.97 1.03
C THR A 3 -10.96 23.61 0.41
N GLN A 4 -10.88 22.57 1.21
CA GLN A 4 -10.70 21.22 0.74
C GLN A 4 -11.88 20.89 -0.16
N MET A 5 -11.65 20.80 -1.47
CA MET A 5 -12.69 20.63 -2.49
C MET A 5 -13.31 19.22 -2.42
N PHE A 6 -12.59 18.28 -1.80
CA PHE A 6 -13.00 16.90 -1.61
C PHE A 6 -12.79 16.49 -0.14
N ASN A 7 -13.73 15.74 0.39
CA ASN A 7 -13.74 15.27 1.77
C ASN A 7 -14.07 13.75 1.84
N HIS A 8 -13.95 13.18 3.02
CA HIS A 8 -14.20 11.75 3.25
C HIS A 8 -15.65 11.32 2.95
N ASP A 9 -16.64 12.23 2.93
CA ASP A 9 -18.06 11.92 2.64
C ASP A 9 -18.26 11.45 1.18
N GLN A 10 -17.30 11.74 0.32
CA GLN A 10 -17.32 11.31 -1.09
C GLN A 10 -16.80 9.90 -1.28
N LEU A 11 -16.18 9.31 -0.24
CA LEU A 11 -15.78 7.91 -0.26
C LEU A 11 -17.00 6.99 -0.17
N VAL A 12 -16.94 5.88 -0.90
CA VAL A 12 -17.86 4.76 -0.71
C VAL A 12 -17.59 4.17 0.68
N GLU A 13 -18.62 3.98 1.49
CA GLU A 13 -18.44 3.27 2.74
C GLU A 13 -18.07 1.81 2.45
N MET A 14 -16.89 1.42 2.88
CA MET A 14 -16.38 0.05 2.70
C MET A 14 -16.27 -0.67 4.02
N LYS A 15 -16.56 -1.97 3.99
CA LYS A 15 -16.41 -2.89 5.11
C LYS A 15 -15.59 -4.09 4.66
N GLY A 16 -14.88 -4.69 5.60
CA GLY A 16 -14.22 -5.96 5.34
C GLY A 16 -15.23 -7.02 4.91
N VAL A 17 -14.90 -7.79 3.90
CA VAL A 17 -15.73 -8.90 3.38
C VAL A 17 -15.22 -10.26 3.84
N THR A 18 -14.04 -10.30 4.46
CA THR A 18 -13.47 -11.48 5.11
C THR A 18 -13.15 -11.20 6.57
N LYS A 19 -12.94 -12.26 7.36
CA LYS A 19 -12.60 -12.12 8.78
C LYS A 19 -11.33 -11.29 8.97
N ASN A 20 -10.29 -11.59 8.21
CA ASN A 20 -9.01 -10.88 8.31
C ASN A 20 -9.15 -9.41 7.90
N GLN A 21 -9.92 -9.11 6.84
CA GLN A 21 -10.19 -7.72 6.48
C GLN A 21 -10.94 -6.95 7.59
N LEU A 22 -11.95 -7.59 8.23
CA LEU A 22 -12.67 -6.96 9.35
C LEU A 22 -11.75 -6.68 10.54
N GLU A 23 -10.86 -7.62 10.86
CA GLU A 23 -9.87 -7.46 11.92
C GLU A 23 -8.91 -6.31 11.60
N VAL A 24 -8.42 -6.21 10.35
CA VAL A 24 -7.57 -5.09 9.89
C VAL A 24 -8.25 -3.75 10.10
N PHE A 25 -9.54 -3.60 9.72
CA PHE A 25 -10.28 -2.36 9.98
C PHE A 25 -10.32 -2.02 11.46
N SER A 26 -10.63 -3.00 12.31
CA SER A 26 -10.71 -2.82 13.76
C SER A 26 -9.38 -2.39 14.38
N GLN A 27 -8.30 -3.06 14.03
CA GLN A 27 -6.95 -2.77 14.56
C GLN A 27 -6.39 -1.45 14.03
N TYR A 28 -6.72 -1.10 12.78
CA TYR A 28 -6.36 0.19 12.20
C TYR A 28 -7.06 1.35 12.94
N GLU A 29 -8.36 1.22 13.23
CA GLU A 29 -9.12 2.19 14.03
C GLU A 29 -8.61 2.28 15.48
N ALA A 30 -8.09 1.18 16.02
CA ALA A 30 -7.41 1.16 17.31
C ALA A 30 -6.03 1.86 17.31
N GLY A 31 -5.59 2.37 16.17
CA GLY A 31 -4.36 3.16 16.04
C GLY A 31 -3.09 2.36 15.74
N LYS A 32 -3.19 1.06 15.46
CA LYS A 32 -2.04 0.22 15.11
C LYS A 32 -1.45 0.56 13.74
N ASN A 33 -0.13 0.43 13.61
CA ASN A 33 0.52 0.25 12.30
C ASN A 33 0.20 -1.14 11.76
N MET A 34 0.28 -1.33 10.44
CA MET A 34 -0.18 -2.57 9.81
C MET A 34 0.95 -3.31 9.10
N PHE A 35 0.97 -4.62 9.26
CA PHE A 35 1.82 -5.51 8.50
C PHE A 35 0.98 -6.66 7.93
N LEU A 36 0.57 -6.54 6.66
CA LEU A 36 -0.34 -7.48 6.01
C LEU A 36 0.42 -8.29 4.95
N TYR A 37 0.33 -9.61 5.04
CA TYR A 37 0.98 -10.49 4.08
C TYR A 37 0.11 -11.70 3.71
N GLY A 38 0.49 -12.39 2.63
CA GLY A 38 -0.22 -13.57 2.11
C GLY A 38 -0.58 -13.45 0.64
N PRO A 39 -1.38 -14.38 0.09
CA PRO A 39 -1.59 -14.53 -1.35
C PRO A 39 -2.14 -13.27 -2.02
N ALA A 40 -1.84 -13.12 -3.31
CA ALA A 40 -2.42 -12.08 -4.15
C ALA A 40 -3.95 -12.19 -4.23
N GLY A 41 -4.63 -11.06 -4.44
CA GLY A 41 -6.08 -11.02 -4.63
C GLY A 41 -6.92 -11.06 -3.36
N THR A 42 -6.31 -10.96 -2.19
CA THR A 42 -6.99 -10.90 -0.87
C THR A 42 -7.36 -9.47 -0.44
N GLY A 43 -6.96 -8.45 -1.21
CA GLY A 43 -7.35 -7.06 -0.98
C GLY A 43 -6.49 -6.29 0.03
N LYS A 44 -5.33 -6.79 0.45
CA LYS A 44 -4.42 -6.13 1.40
C LYS A 44 -4.17 -4.66 1.08
N THR A 45 -3.56 -4.39 -0.07
CA THR A 45 -3.24 -3.03 -0.53
C THR A 45 -4.47 -2.14 -0.62
N PHE A 46 -5.59 -2.71 -1.09
CA PHE A 46 -6.85 -1.98 -1.21
C PHE A 46 -7.39 -1.51 0.14
N VAL A 47 -7.42 -2.40 1.14
CA VAL A 47 -7.91 -2.08 2.50
C VAL A 47 -7.01 -1.04 3.16
N LEU A 48 -5.68 -1.18 3.03
CA LEU A 48 -4.73 -0.22 3.58
C LEU A 48 -4.87 1.16 2.91
N LEU A 49 -4.93 1.21 1.58
CA LEU A 49 -5.08 2.46 0.84
C LEU A 49 -6.41 3.15 1.18
N TYR A 50 -7.51 2.40 1.29
CA TYR A 50 -8.80 2.94 1.68
C TYR A 50 -8.76 3.62 3.05
N ASN A 51 -8.22 2.94 4.06
CA ASN A 51 -8.11 3.50 5.40
C ASN A 51 -7.20 4.74 5.43
N ALA A 52 -6.09 4.71 4.69
CA ALA A 52 -5.18 5.84 4.59
C ALA A 52 -5.85 7.07 3.97
N ILE A 53 -6.52 6.91 2.82
CA ILE A 53 -7.21 8.01 2.14
C ILE A 53 -8.35 8.55 3.02
N LYS A 54 -9.10 7.67 3.69
CA LYS A 54 -10.18 8.09 4.61
C LYS A 54 -9.63 8.98 5.73
N GLU A 55 -8.49 8.65 6.34
CA GLU A 55 -7.90 9.47 7.42
C GLU A 55 -7.25 10.76 6.89
N VAL A 56 -6.59 10.74 5.73
CA VAL A 56 -6.00 11.95 5.12
C VAL A 56 -7.06 12.96 4.68
N LEU A 57 -8.24 12.50 4.27
CA LEU A 57 -9.37 13.37 3.92
C LEU A 57 -10.20 13.82 5.14
N ASP A 58 -9.95 13.29 6.31
CA ASP A 58 -10.61 13.69 7.56
C ASP A 58 -9.83 14.84 8.23
N PRO A 59 -10.38 16.07 8.25
CA PRO A 59 -9.70 17.23 8.82
C PRO A 59 -9.49 17.14 10.35
N THR A 60 -10.07 16.16 11.02
CA THR A 60 -9.88 15.92 12.46
C THR A 60 -8.65 15.06 12.76
N LYS A 61 -8.06 14.46 11.73
CA LYS A 61 -6.86 13.63 11.82
C LYS A 61 -5.60 14.43 11.53
N PRO A 62 -4.45 14.03 12.09
CA PRO A 62 -3.19 14.77 11.92
C PRO A 62 -2.54 14.55 10.55
N TYR A 63 -3.09 13.69 9.70
CA TYR A 63 -2.45 13.23 8.47
C TYR A 63 -2.76 14.16 7.29
N ASN A 64 -1.71 14.54 6.56
CA ASN A 64 -1.82 15.42 5.39
C ASN A 64 -1.60 14.69 4.06
N CYS A 65 -0.87 13.57 4.08
CA CYS A 65 -0.45 12.87 2.89
C CYS A 65 -0.43 11.35 3.07
N VAL A 66 -0.84 10.62 2.04
CA VAL A 66 -0.50 9.20 1.87
C VAL A 66 0.72 9.11 0.97
N HIS A 67 1.83 8.62 1.51
CA HIS A 67 3.02 8.29 0.74
C HIS A 67 2.98 6.82 0.35
N ILE A 68 2.80 6.54 -0.93
CA ILE A 68 2.89 5.17 -1.47
C ILE A 68 4.34 4.90 -1.84
N VAL A 69 4.95 3.96 -1.15
CA VAL A 69 6.34 3.53 -1.37
C VAL A 69 6.33 2.15 -1.99
N ARG A 70 7.03 2.00 -3.11
CA ARG A 70 7.18 0.72 -3.80
C ARG A 70 8.60 0.58 -4.34
N SER A 71 9.10 -0.66 -4.38
CA SER A 71 10.34 -0.96 -5.10
C SER A 71 10.16 -0.68 -6.60
N LEU A 72 11.12 0.04 -7.18
CA LEU A 72 11.19 0.27 -8.62
C LEU A 72 11.98 -0.84 -9.33
N MET A 73 11.99 -2.07 -8.80
CA MET A 73 12.66 -3.18 -9.49
C MET A 73 12.07 -3.31 -10.90
N PRO A 74 12.88 -3.13 -11.94
CA PRO A 74 12.40 -3.23 -13.32
C PRO A 74 12.00 -4.68 -13.57
N THR A 75 10.71 -4.94 -13.71
CA THR A 75 10.27 -6.17 -14.37
C THR A 75 10.94 -6.25 -15.74
N ARG A 76 11.32 -7.44 -16.18
CA ARG A 76 12.11 -7.65 -17.42
C ARG A 76 11.62 -6.86 -18.64
N SER A 77 10.32 -6.55 -18.68
CA SER A 77 9.69 -5.77 -19.76
C SER A 77 9.93 -4.26 -19.69
N LEU A 78 10.14 -3.69 -18.51
CA LEU A 78 10.35 -2.24 -18.33
C LEU A 78 11.82 -1.82 -18.44
N ALA A 79 12.76 -2.75 -18.25
CA ALA A 79 14.20 -2.48 -18.37
C ALA A 79 14.63 -2.06 -19.81
N PHE A 80 13.82 -2.39 -20.82
CA PHE A 80 14.12 -2.11 -22.23
C PHE A 80 13.30 -0.96 -22.84
N MET A 81 12.47 -0.26 -22.06
CA MET A 81 11.78 0.93 -22.57
C MET A 81 12.73 2.14 -22.51
N PRO A 82 13.05 2.78 -23.64
CA PRO A 82 13.79 4.04 -23.69
C PRO A 82 12.84 5.20 -23.35
N THR A 83 12.36 5.24 -22.11
CA THR A 83 11.46 6.29 -21.62
C THR A 83 12.10 6.94 -20.40
N ASP A 84 11.84 8.24 -20.22
CA ASP A 84 12.31 9.00 -19.06
C ASP A 84 11.78 8.39 -17.75
N ASP A 85 12.50 8.60 -16.65
CA ASP A 85 12.13 8.07 -15.31
C ASP A 85 10.74 8.52 -14.86
N GLN A 86 10.24 9.65 -15.36
CA GLN A 86 8.88 10.14 -15.12
C GLN A 86 7.80 9.26 -15.78
N ASP A 87 8.05 8.80 -17.01
CA ASP A 87 7.11 7.92 -17.73
C ASP A 87 7.04 6.52 -17.08
N LYS A 88 8.19 6.02 -16.59
CA LYS A 88 8.22 4.75 -15.84
C LYS A 88 7.45 4.85 -14.52
N SER A 89 7.60 5.96 -13.80
CA SER A 89 6.89 6.18 -12.53
C SER A 89 5.37 6.22 -12.71
N SER A 90 4.88 6.75 -13.83
CA SER A 90 3.44 6.80 -14.13
C SER A 90 2.80 5.42 -14.26
N LEU A 91 3.51 4.45 -14.83
CA LEU A 91 3.01 3.08 -15.00
C LEU A 91 2.79 2.36 -13.66
N TYR A 92 3.62 2.67 -12.66
CA TYR A 92 3.47 2.11 -11.30
C TYR A 92 2.27 2.70 -10.54
N GLN A 93 1.73 3.85 -10.97
CA GLN A 93 0.60 4.51 -10.35
C GLN A 93 -0.75 3.92 -10.80
N VAL A 94 -0.82 3.34 -12.00
CA VAL A 94 -2.06 2.82 -12.60
C VAL A 94 -2.88 1.89 -11.68
N PRO A 95 -2.29 0.92 -10.95
CA PRO A 95 -3.06 0.08 -10.03
C PRO A 95 -3.76 0.89 -8.93
N TYR A 96 -3.09 1.91 -8.40
CA TYR A 96 -3.62 2.76 -7.33
C TYR A 96 -4.71 3.69 -7.86
N ASP A 97 -4.55 4.22 -9.08
CA ASP A 97 -5.58 5.02 -9.76
C ASP A 97 -6.87 4.22 -9.90
N ASN A 98 -6.78 2.95 -10.29
CA ASN A 98 -7.94 2.08 -10.40
C ASN A 98 -8.60 1.79 -9.03
N MET A 99 -7.80 1.60 -7.98
CA MET A 99 -8.32 1.42 -6.62
C MET A 99 -9.03 2.69 -6.14
N LEU A 100 -8.42 3.86 -6.32
CA LEU A 100 -9.00 5.16 -5.94
C LEU A 100 -10.29 5.43 -6.71
N ARG A 101 -10.37 5.14 -8.02
CA ARG A 101 -11.61 5.24 -8.80
C ARG A 101 -12.76 4.47 -8.17
N PHE A 102 -12.47 3.28 -7.65
CA PHE A 102 -13.47 2.44 -7.00
C PHE A 102 -13.88 2.97 -5.61
N MET A 103 -12.98 3.68 -4.92
CA MET A 103 -13.22 4.19 -3.56
C MET A 103 -14.11 5.43 -3.53
N PHE A 104 -14.19 6.20 -4.62
CA PHE A 104 -14.98 7.43 -4.66
C PHE A 104 -16.34 7.25 -5.36
N LYS A 105 -17.38 7.91 -4.83
CA LYS A 105 -18.74 7.94 -5.41
C LYS A 105 -18.81 8.88 -6.59
N LEU A 106 -18.09 8.58 -7.68
CA LEU A 106 -18.05 9.44 -8.85
C LEU A 106 -18.75 8.76 -10.03
N SER A 107 -19.58 9.52 -10.74
CA SER A 107 -20.41 9.00 -11.83
C SER A 107 -19.72 9.06 -13.21
N ALA A 108 -18.70 9.89 -13.36
CA ALA A 108 -17.99 10.09 -14.62
C ALA A 108 -16.47 10.00 -14.44
N LYS A 109 -15.78 9.57 -15.50
CA LYS A 109 -14.32 9.46 -15.52
C LYS A 109 -13.65 10.82 -15.31
N GLU A 110 -14.18 11.85 -15.94
CA GLU A 110 -13.66 13.21 -15.87
C GLU A 110 -13.68 13.77 -14.43
N GLN A 111 -14.69 13.39 -13.65
CA GLN A 111 -14.79 13.79 -12.23
C GLN A 111 -13.66 13.15 -11.41
N PHE A 112 -13.31 11.90 -11.71
CA PHE A 112 -12.19 11.24 -11.04
C PHE A 112 -10.86 11.88 -11.43
N ASP A 113 -10.65 12.16 -12.73
CA ASP A 113 -9.40 12.75 -13.21
C ASP A 113 -9.19 14.14 -12.54
N MET A 114 -10.25 14.93 -12.40
CA MET A 114 -10.20 16.20 -11.65
C MET A 114 -9.91 16.01 -10.16
N LEU A 115 -10.56 15.04 -9.50
CA LEU A 115 -10.29 14.70 -8.10
C LEU A 115 -8.82 14.27 -7.90
N TYR A 116 -8.35 13.38 -8.73
CA TYR A 116 -7.01 12.82 -8.63
C TYR A 116 -5.92 13.87 -8.83
N ASP A 117 -6.11 14.75 -9.83
CA ASP A 117 -5.23 15.89 -10.03
C ASP A 117 -5.23 16.85 -8.83
N GLU A 118 -6.36 17.05 -8.20
CA GLU A 118 -6.48 17.90 -7.01
C GLU A 118 -5.78 17.26 -5.81
N LEU A 119 -5.98 15.95 -5.56
CA LEU A 119 -5.28 15.22 -4.49
C LEU A 119 -3.75 15.29 -4.65
N LYS A 120 -3.25 15.20 -5.88
CA LYS A 120 -1.82 15.37 -6.17
C LYS A 120 -1.34 16.81 -5.94
N LYS A 121 -2.08 17.80 -6.43
CA LYS A 121 -1.73 19.22 -6.26
C LYS A 121 -1.72 19.67 -4.80
N GLN A 122 -2.64 19.15 -3.99
CA GLN A 122 -2.70 19.41 -2.55
C GLN A 122 -1.63 18.62 -1.77
N GLY A 123 -0.96 17.68 -2.41
CA GLY A 123 -0.01 16.79 -1.76
C GLY A 123 -0.65 15.73 -0.88
N SER A 124 -1.97 15.48 -1.02
CA SER A 124 -2.67 14.46 -0.22
C SER A 124 -2.31 13.03 -0.61
N ILE A 125 -1.73 12.82 -1.80
CA ILE A 125 -1.18 11.56 -2.25
C ILE A 125 0.16 11.78 -2.96
N SER A 126 1.12 10.94 -2.67
CA SER A 126 2.47 11.00 -3.22
C SER A 126 3.02 9.61 -3.47
N PHE A 127 3.81 9.46 -4.54
CA PHE A 127 4.49 8.21 -4.87
C PHE A 127 6.00 8.42 -4.70
N LEU A 128 6.61 7.56 -3.87
CA LEU A 128 8.02 7.67 -3.53
C LEU A 128 8.75 6.35 -3.85
N SER A 129 9.94 6.44 -4.39
CA SER A 129 10.86 5.31 -4.41
C SER A 129 11.77 5.32 -3.18
N THR A 130 12.30 4.17 -2.82
CA THR A 130 13.23 4.01 -1.69
C THR A 130 14.46 4.92 -1.81
N SER A 131 14.91 5.22 -3.03
CA SER A 131 16.04 6.10 -3.29
C SER A 131 15.81 7.56 -2.89
N PHE A 132 14.55 8.03 -2.93
CA PHE A 132 14.21 9.41 -2.57
C PHE A 132 13.94 9.63 -1.08
N LEU A 133 13.87 8.55 -0.30
CA LEU A 133 13.58 8.64 1.14
C LEU A 133 14.80 9.03 1.99
N ARG A 134 16.00 8.94 1.42
CA ARG A 134 17.22 9.28 2.17
C ARG A 134 17.27 10.77 2.50
N GLY A 135 17.40 11.09 3.79
CA GLY A 135 17.55 12.47 4.27
C GLY A 135 16.25 13.26 4.46
N ILE A 136 15.08 12.63 4.29
CA ILE A 136 13.79 13.24 4.61
C ILE A 136 13.16 12.57 5.83
N THR A 137 12.25 13.27 6.48
CA THR A 137 11.36 12.73 7.53
C THR A 137 9.92 12.93 7.07
N LEU A 138 9.10 11.93 7.25
CA LEU A 138 7.70 11.93 6.82
C LEU A 138 6.80 12.18 8.04
N ASP A 139 6.60 13.46 8.37
CA ASP A 139 5.73 13.88 9.45
C ASP A 139 4.28 14.03 8.99
N ASN A 140 3.31 13.86 9.91
CA ASN A 140 1.88 14.02 9.65
C ASN A 140 1.39 13.22 8.43
N SER A 141 1.88 12.01 8.29
CA SER A 141 1.73 11.22 7.06
C SER A 141 1.35 9.78 7.33
N ILE A 142 0.74 9.15 6.33
CA ILE A 142 0.53 7.70 6.31
C ILE A 142 1.42 7.12 5.21
N VAL A 143 2.34 6.25 5.59
CA VAL A 143 3.29 5.61 4.67
C VAL A 143 2.77 4.20 4.34
N LEU A 144 2.38 3.98 3.08
CA LEU A 144 1.97 2.68 2.57
C LEU A 144 3.11 2.07 1.76
N VAL A 145 3.74 1.05 2.31
CA VAL A 145 4.80 0.27 1.65
C VAL A 145 4.16 -0.93 0.99
N ASP A 146 4.01 -0.88 -0.32
CA ASP A 146 3.38 -1.95 -1.09
C ASP A 146 4.41 -2.84 -1.78
N GLU A 147 4.08 -4.13 -1.96
CA GLU A 147 4.97 -5.16 -2.48
C GLU A 147 6.29 -5.24 -1.66
N CYS A 148 6.18 -5.14 -0.33
CA CYS A 148 7.34 -5.07 0.56
C CYS A 148 8.25 -6.31 0.50
N GLN A 149 7.78 -7.46 -0.01
CA GLN A 149 8.59 -8.65 -0.26
C GLN A 149 9.70 -8.44 -1.29
N ASN A 150 9.64 -7.35 -2.07
CA ASN A 150 10.64 -7.00 -3.09
C ASN A 150 11.66 -5.98 -2.59
N LEU A 151 11.61 -5.63 -1.30
CA LEU A 151 12.55 -4.74 -0.63
C LEU A 151 13.52 -5.55 0.23
N ASN A 152 14.80 -5.22 0.17
CA ASN A 152 15.78 -5.80 1.08
C ASN A 152 15.72 -5.14 2.47
N PHE A 153 16.42 -5.73 3.47
CA PHE A 153 16.43 -5.23 4.84
C PHE A 153 16.82 -3.75 4.94
N HIS A 154 17.85 -3.32 4.21
CA HIS A 154 18.33 -1.94 4.27
C HIS A 154 17.30 -0.94 3.72
N GLU A 155 16.55 -1.31 2.70
CA GLU A 155 15.47 -0.47 2.17
C GLU A 155 14.33 -0.38 3.17
N LEU A 156 13.91 -1.50 3.76
CA LEU A 156 12.85 -1.55 4.79
C LEU A 156 13.25 -0.74 6.04
N ASP A 157 14.47 -0.91 6.53
CA ASP A 157 15.03 -0.13 7.64
C ASP A 157 15.09 1.37 7.31
N THR A 158 15.52 1.70 6.08
CA THR A 158 15.52 3.10 5.62
C THR A 158 14.11 3.69 5.68
N ILE A 159 13.08 2.99 5.20
CA ILE A 159 11.69 3.47 5.23
C ILE A 159 11.22 3.64 6.68
N MET A 160 11.43 2.62 7.53
CA MET A 160 11.03 2.66 8.95
C MET A 160 11.61 3.86 9.68
N THR A 161 12.89 4.14 9.45
CA THR A 161 13.60 5.25 10.12
C THR A 161 13.26 6.62 9.55
N ARG A 162 12.43 6.73 8.52
CA ARG A 162 11.90 8.00 7.96
C ARG A 162 10.52 8.36 8.47
N VAL A 163 9.83 7.44 9.13
CA VAL A 163 8.52 7.74 9.75
C VAL A 163 8.70 8.78 10.84
N GLY A 164 8.03 9.92 10.69
CA GLY A 164 8.15 11.08 11.58
C GLY A 164 7.03 11.15 12.62
N GLN A 165 6.87 12.32 13.19
CA GLN A 165 5.85 12.57 14.21
C GLN A 165 4.43 12.52 13.62
N GLU A 166 3.46 12.11 14.45
CA GLU A 166 2.05 12.02 14.03
C GLU A 166 1.87 11.26 12.69
N SER A 167 2.60 10.15 12.54
CA SER A 167 2.58 9.38 11.30
C SER A 167 2.29 7.91 11.56
N LYS A 168 1.73 7.22 10.54
CA LYS A 168 1.51 5.77 10.52
C LYS A 168 2.31 5.13 9.40
N ILE A 169 2.68 3.87 9.58
CA ILE A 169 3.27 3.06 8.53
C ILE A 169 2.52 1.74 8.36
N MET A 170 2.38 1.33 7.11
CA MET A 170 1.66 0.12 6.73
C MET A 170 2.43 -0.62 5.66
N PHE A 171 2.55 -1.93 5.82
CA PHE A 171 3.21 -2.81 4.85
C PHE A 171 2.20 -3.78 4.24
N SER A 172 2.33 -4.01 2.94
CA SER A 172 1.59 -5.02 2.18
C SER A 172 2.57 -5.86 1.36
N GLY A 173 2.45 -7.18 1.43
CA GLY A 173 3.35 -8.07 0.70
C GLY A 173 2.79 -9.48 0.44
N ASP A 174 3.44 -10.19 -0.49
CA ASP A 174 3.19 -11.60 -0.79
C ASP A 174 4.55 -12.32 -0.83
N PHE A 175 4.91 -12.97 0.27
CA PHE A 175 6.26 -13.56 0.42
C PHE A 175 6.50 -14.79 -0.44
N ASP A 176 5.43 -15.37 -1.01
CA ASP A 176 5.54 -16.44 -2.01
C ASP A 176 5.90 -15.89 -3.40
N GLN A 177 5.81 -14.57 -3.60
CA GLN A 177 6.07 -13.90 -4.87
C GLN A 177 7.18 -12.85 -4.74
N THR A 178 8.32 -13.21 -4.14
CA THR A 178 9.46 -12.30 -4.03
C THR A 178 10.34 -12.30 -5.27
N ASP A 179 10.75 -11.11 -5.71
CA ASP A 179 11.74 -10.89 -6.78
C ASP A 179 13.19 -10.89 -6.24
N LEU A 180 13.40 -10.98 -4.91
CA LEU A 180 14.71 -11.07 -4.29
C LEU A 180 15.40 -12.37 -4.71
N ARG A 181 16.64 -12.27 -5.17
CA ARG A 181 17.38 -13.40 -5.74
C ARG A 181 18.40 -14.00 -4.78
N GLU A 182 19.00 -13.15 -3.96
CA GLU A 182 20.05 -13.56 -3.03
C GLU A 182 19.44 -14.09 -1.73
N ASP A 183 20.00 -15.17 -1.22
CA ASP A 183 19.53 -15.75 0.05
C ASP A 183 19.74 -14.78 1.22
N THR A 184 20.80 -13.97 1.19
CA THR A 184 21.06 -12.90 2.17
C THR A 184 19.98 -11.83 2.20
N GLU A 185 19.38 -11.49 1.04
CA GLU A 185 18.27 -10.52 0.97
C GLU A 185 16.99 -11.12 1.58
N LYS A 186 16.72 -12.41 1.30
CA LYS A 186 15.57 -13.13 1.88
C LYS A 186 15.71 -13.30 3.39
N GLU A 187 16.93 -13.61 3.88
CA GLU A 187 17.22 -13.65 5.30
C GLU A 187 16.99 -12.29 5.98
N GLY A 188 17.41 -11.20 5.33
CA GLY A 188 17.19 -9.85 5.81
C GLY A 188 15.71 -9.50 5.92
N LEU A 189 14.90 -9.87 4.92
CA LEU A 189 13.45 -9.72 4.97
C LEU A 189 12.86 -10.50 6.15
N GLY A 190 13.29 -11.75 6.36
CA GLY A 190 12.88 -12.58 7.51
C GLY A 190 13.24 -11.95 8.86
N GLN A 191 14.39 -11.28 8.97
CA GLN A 191 14.80 -10.54 10.17
C GLN A 191 13.87 -9.33 10.40
N PHE A 192 13.55 -8.56 9.36
CA PHE A 192 12.62 -7.44 9.46
C PHE A 192 11.25 -7.88 9.97
N ILE A 193 10.71 -8.97 9.43
CA ILE A 193 9.41 -9.54 9.86
C ILE A 193 9.43 -9.89 11.35
N LYS A 194 10.54 -10.51 11.84
CA LYS A 194 10.68 -10.83 13.26
C LYS A 194 10.63 -9.57 14.13
N ILE A 195 11.36 -8.52 13.73
CA ILE A 195 11.37 -7.25 14.47
C ILE A 195 9.95 -6.68 14.54
N ILE A 196 9.25 -6.58 13.41
CA ILE A 196 7.89 -6.02 13.36
C ILE A 196 6.92 -6.82 14.23
N ASN A 197 7.02 -8.15 14.23
CA ASN A 197 6.14 -9.01 15.02
C ASN A 197 6.38 -8.94 16.55
N GLU A 198 7.52 -8.42 16.98
CA GLU A 198 7.84 -8.17 18.38
C GLU A 198 7.43 -6.76 18.85
N MET A 199 6.98 -5.90 17.94
CA MET A 199 6.58 -4.51 18.24
C MET A 199 5.07 -4.43 18.54
N ASP A 200 4.72 -4.00 19.75
CA ASP A 200 3.32 -3.82 20.15
C ASP A 200 2.57 -2.74 19.33
N GLU A 201 3.30 -1.85 18.67
CA GLU A 201 2.75 -0.81 17.80
C GLU A 201 2.19 -1.34 16.49
N PHE A 202 2.53 -2.59 16.14
CA PHE A 202 2.07 -3.21 14.91
C PHE A 202 0.98 -4.25 15.15
N PHE A 203 0.08 -4.33 14.19
CA PHE A 203 -0.79 -5.47 13.98
C PHE A 203 -0.36 -6.21 12.73
N SER A 204 0.09 -7.45 12.92
CA SER A 204 0.48 -8.36 11.83
C SER A 204 -0.67 -9.29 11.50
N CYS A 205 -1.02 -9.42 10.22
CA CYS A 205 -2.09 -10.30 9.77
C CYS A 205 -1.66 -11.08 8.52
N GLU A 206 -1.70 -12.40 8.64
CA GLU A 206 -1.53 -13.31 7.51
C GLU A 206 -2.88 -13.57 6.86
N PHE A 207 -2.99 -13.20 5.59
CA PHE A 207 -4.14 -13.52 4.74
C PHE A 207 -3.95 -14.89 4.11
N ASP A 208 -5.01 -15.65 3.99
CA ASP A 208 -4.99 -16.99 3.41
C ASP A 208 -5.86 -17.09 2.16
N ILE A 209 -5.99 -18.31 1.61
CA ILE A 209 -6.81 -18.58 0.42
C ILE A 209 -8.31 -18.31 0.66
N GLY A 210 -8.78 -18.32 1.90
CA GLY A 210 -10.15 -17.97 2.28
C GLY A 210 -10.44 -16.49 2.11
N ASP A 211 -9.40 -15.64 2.16
CA ASP A 211 -9.51 -14.20 2.01
C ASP A 211 -9.50 -13.73 0.55
N ILE A 212 -9.37 -14.65 -0.43
CA ILE A 212 -9.36 -14.28 -1.85
C ILE A 212 -10.71 -13.71 -2.26
N VAL A 213 -10.73 -12.41 -2.58
CA VAL A 213 -11.91 -11.66 -3.02
C VAL A 213 -12.06 -11.57 -4.54
N ARG A 214 -11.16 -12.23 -5.30
CA ARG A 214 -11.30 -12.39 -6.74
C ARG A 214 -12.39 -13.42 -7.05
N SER A 215 -13.07 -13.29 -8.18
CA SER A 215 -14.14 -14.19 -8.61
C SER A 215 -13.74 -15.04 -9.81
N GLY A 216 -14.51 -16.11 -10.05
CA GLY A 216 -14.43 -16.94 -11.27
C GLY A 216 -13.07 -17.59 -11.48
N LEU A 217 -12.58 -17.56 -12.72
CA LEU A 217 -11.36 -18.24 -13.17
C LEU A 217 -10.12 -17.77 -12.39
N VAL A 218 -10.03 -16.48 -12.09
CA VAL A 218 -8.86 -15.92 -11.39
C VAL A 218 -8.75 -16.51 -9.98
N ARG A 219 -9.84 -16.58 -9.25
CA ARG A 219 -9.87 -17.20 -7.93
C ARG A 219 -9.45 -18.68 -7.99
N SER A 220 -10.03 -19.43 -8.91
CA SER A 220 -9.70 -20.86 -9.09
C SER A 220 -8.22 -21.06 -9.41
N TYR A 221 -7.66 -20.22 -10.28
CA TYR A 221 -6.23 -20.27 -10.64
C TYR A 221 -5.33 -20.02 -9.43
N ILE A 222 -5.62 -18.97 -8.62
CA ILE A 222 -4.80 -18.64 -7.45
C ILE A 222 -4.84 -19.79 -6.43
N ILE A 223 -6.03 -20.37 -6.17
CA ILE A 223 -6.17 -21.49 -5.26
C ILE A 223 -5.38 -22.71 -5.76
N GLN A 224 -5.44 -23.05 -7.04
CA GLN A 224 -4.69 -24.18 -7.59
C GLN A 224 -3.18 -23.94 -7.54
N LYS A 225 -2.72 -22.72 -7.87
CA LYS A 225 -1.31 -22.34 -7.73
C LYS A 225 -0.82 -22.55 -6.30
N TYR A 226 -1.56 -22.06 -5.31
CA TYR A 226 -1.24 -22.23 -3.90
C TYR A 226 -1.17 -23.72 -3.50
N ASN A 227 -2.14 -24.53 -3.93
CA ASN A 227 -2.18 -25.95 -3.60
C ASN A 227 -1.05 -26.75 -4.27
N THR A 228 -0.47 -26.27 -5.36
CA THR A 228 0.65 -26.92 -6.05
C THR A 228 2.02 -26.49 -5.53
N GLY A 229 2.06 -25.53 -4.60
CA GLY A 229 3.30 -25.03 -4.02
C GLY A 229 4.19 -24.25 -5.00
N LEU A 230 3.57 -23.64 -6.03
CA LEU A 230 4.25 -22.84 -7.07
C LEU A 230 4.15 -21.34 -6.79
#